data_988e7c870c34fd11606fdc1e2156d06a
#
_entry.id   988e7c870c34fd11606fdc1e2156d06a
#
_cell.length_a   1.000
_cell.length_b   1.000
_cell.length_c   1.000
_cell.angle_alpha   90.00
_cell.angle_beta   90.00
_cell.angle_gamma   90.00
#
_symmetry.space_group_name_H-M   'P 1'
#
loop_
_entity.id
_entity.type
_entity.pdbx_description
1 polymer ?
#
loop_
_entity_poly.entity_id
_entity_poly.type
_entity_poly.pdbx_seq_one_letter_code
_entity_poly.pdbx_strand_id
1 'polypeptide(L)'
;MEKRKRRWGDRKDGVLLRDLDGMHFITPLIYPNRCDNEAYIRETIDLTNMNAYLKKKNESETEFPYTMFHIIVAGLVKTITLRPKMNRFIANKNFYQRNEVSMSFVVKKQFADEAAEALAVIHAKDESNVESIHEDLRHQILDCKDVHKVDSSTDSMDFFNHMPRFLGKFLVWILTRLDIHGWIPASIIETDPYYTTCVISNLGSIKLNCGYHHLTNWGTCSVFCIIGEKSKRPVYHEDGTIEMREMLDLGLTIDERLADGYYYSKTIRLLKTLLENPELLETPANQEVEY
;
A
#
# COMPACT_ATOMS: atom_id res chain seq x y z
N MET A 1 19.73 -5.50 -0.60
CA MET A 1 20.57 -4.27 -0.58
C MET A 1 21.49 -4.27 0.64
N GLU A 2 22.80 -4.03 0.46
CA GLU A 2 23.74 -3.84 1.57
C GLU A 2 23.32 -2.64 2.43
N LYS A 3 23.21 -2.81 3.75
CA LYS A 3 22.81 -1.70 4.66
C LYS A 3 23.86 -0.60 4.62
N ARG A 4 23.64 0.42 3.79
CA ARG A 4 24.47 1.61 3.72
C ARG A 4 24.54 2.30 5.10
N LYS A 5 25.73 2.78 5.51
CA LYS A 5 25.84 3.62 6.70
C LYS A 5 25.00 4.89 6.55
N ARG A 6 24.11 5.14 7.52
CA ARG A 6 23.26 6.34 7.58
C ARG A 6 24.11 7.61 7.52
N ARG A 7 23.68 8.55 6.66
CA ARG A 7 24.34 9.88 6.54
C ARG A 7 23.49 10.94 7.25
N TRP A 8 24.09 12.09 7.50
CA TRP A 8 23.35 13.23 8.04
C TRP A 8 22.18 13.60 7.11
N GLY A 9 21.00 13.81 7.68
CA GLY A 9 19.75 14.08 6.94
C GLY A 9 18.95 12.83 6.54
N ASP A 10 19.53 11.61 6.62
CA ASP A 10 18.74 10.39 6.42
C ASP A 10 17.80 10.15 7.59
N ARG A 11 16.59 9.69 7.29
CA ARG A 11 15.59 9.25 8.28
C ARG A 11 15.77 7.78 8.63
N LYS A 12 15.08 7.29 9.66
CA LYS A 12 15.08 5.86 10.02
C LYS A 12 14.41 5.01 8.93
N ASP A 13 13.37 5.56 8.32
CA ASP A 13 12.50 4.95 7.30
C ASP A 13 12.94 5.25 5.86
N GLY A 14 13.94 6.14 5.63
CA GLY A 14 14.33 6.50 4.28
C GLY A 14 15.64 7.25 4.15
N VAL A 15 16.22 7.16 2.96
CA VAL A 15 17.46 7.82 2.53
C VAL A 15 17.14 9.14 1.83
N LEU A 16 17.74 10.23 2.28
CA LEU A 16 17.58 11.55 1.66
C LEU A 16 18.12 11.55 0.22
N LEU A 17 17.27 11.94 -0.73
CA LEU A 17 17.64 12.15 -2.13
C LEU A 17 18.26 13.54 -2.28
N ARG A 18 19.47 13.60 -2.82
CA ARG A 18 20.25 14.84 -2.92
C ARG A 18 20.34 15.36 -4.35
N ASP A 19 20.32 14.45 -5.32
CA ASP A 19 20.44 14.76 -6.72
C ASP A 19 19.04 14.79 -7.37
N LEU A 20 18.31 15.89 -7.12
CA LEU A 20 16.98 16.12 -7.68
C LEU A 20 17.09 17.10 -8.86
N ASP A 21 16.27 16.89 -9.88
CA ASP A 21 16.05 17.90 -10.89
C ASP A 21 15.31 19.13 -10.32
N GLY A 22 15.30 20.24 -11.07
CA GLY A 22 14.73 21.50 -10.59
C GLY A 22 13.24 21.41 -10.25
N MET A 23 12.46 20.57 -10.94
CA MET A 23 11.04 20.40 -10.65
C MET A 23 10.82 19.69 -9.32
N HIS A 24 11.48 18.56 -9.09
CA HIS A 24 11.38 17.83 -7.83
C HIS A 24 12.00 18.61 -6.65
N PHE A 25 12.95 19.53 -6.91
CA PHE A 25 13.46 20.40 -5.88
C PHE A 25 12.43 21.45 -5.44
N ILE A 26 11.77 22.13 -6.40
CA ILE A 26 10.86 23.25 -6.11
C ILE A 26 9.50 22.80 -5.62
N THR A 27 8.97 21.67 -6.15
CA THR A 27 7.60 21.22 -5.89
C THR A 27 7.27 21.07 -4.40
N PRO A 28 8.07 20.43 -3.53
CA PRO A 28 7.75 20.36 -2.10
C PRO A 28 7.82 21.68 -1.37
N LEU A 29 8.47 22.68 -1.94
CA LEU A 29 8.55 24.02 -1.35
C LEU A 29 7.26 24.80 -1.54
N ILE A 30 6.66 24.71 -2.74
CA ILE A 30 5.42 25.40 -3.10
C ILE A 30 4.16 24.59 -2.77
N TYR A 31 4.24 23.27 -2.78
CA TYR A 31 3.17 22.31 -2.44
C TYR A 31 3.60 21.42 -1.27
N PRO A 32 3.60 21.94 0.00
CA PRO A 32 4.23 21.25 1.11
C PRO A 32 3.41 20.08 1.67
N ASN A 33 2.09 20.11 1.53
CA ASN A 33 1.19 19.13 2.13
C ASN A 33 0.88 17.99 1.16
N ARG A 34 0.88 16.76 1.65
CA ARG A 34 0.57 15.57 0.84
C ARG A 34 -0.89 15.54 0.41
N CYS A 35 -1.81 15.87 1.32
CA CYS A 35 -3.25 15.87 1.05
C CYS A 35 -3.68 16.89 -0.01
N ASP A 36 -2.85 17.89 -0.33
CA ASP A 36 -3.16 18.89 -1.35
C ASP A 36 -2.62 18.49 -2.73
N ASN A 37 -1.88 17.36 -2.81
CA ASN A 37 -1.18 16.90 -4.00
C ASN A 37 -1.54 15.45 -4.33
N GLU A 38 -2.81 15.14 -4.27
CA GLU A 38 -3.32 13.81 -4.55
C GLU A 38 -3.72 13.70 -6.01
N ALA A 39 -3.22 12.68 -6.69
CA ALA A 39 -3.73 12.24 -7.98
C ALA A 39 -4.53 10.96 -7.80
N TYR A 40 -5.70 10.91 -8.45
CA TYR A 40 -6.63 9.79 -8.37
C TYR A 40 -6.63 9.03 -9.69
N ILE A 41 -6.30 7.74 -9.63
CA ILE A 41 -6.25 6.88 -10.81
C ILE A 41 -7.19 5.69 -10.57
N ARG A 42 -8.06 5.44 -11.53
CA ARG A 42 -8.90 4.24 -11.55
C ARG A 42 -8.40 3.30 -12.64
N GLU A 43 -8.22 2.04 -12.29
CA GLU A 43 -7.88 0.99 -13.26
C GLU A 43 -8.87 -0.17 -13.11
N THR A 44 -9.31 -0.68 -14.26
CA THR A 44 -10.18 -1.86 -14.32
C THR A 44 -9.36 -3.08 -14.71
N ILE A 45 -9.46 -4.14 -13.92
CA ILE A 45 -8.73 -5.39 -14.07
C ILE A 45 -9.69 -6.49 -14.53
N ASP A 46 -9.34 -7.21 -15.57
CA ASP A 46 -10.02 -8.42 -16.00
C ASP A 46 -9.59 -9.59 -15.10
N LEU A 47 -10.54 -10.20 -14.42
CA LEU A 47 -10.28 -11.26 -13.46
C LEU A 47 -10.24 -12.67 -14.07
N THR A 48 -10.39 -12.82 -15.38
CA THR A 48 -10.49 -14.12 -16.04
C THR A 48 -9.30 -15.02 -15.72
N ASN A 49 -8.09 -14.54 -15.99
CA ASN A 49 -6.87 -15.33 -15.73
C ASN A 49 -6.58 -15.45 -14.23
N MET A 50 -6.85 -14.36 -13.44
CA MET A 50 -6.67 -14.39 -12.00
C MET A 50 -7.56 -15.46 -11.34
N ASN A 51 -8.82 -15.57 -11.73
CA ASN A 51 -9.72 -16.60 -11.23
C ASN A 51 -9.27 -18.01 -11.59
N ALA A 52 -8.78 -18.20 -12.82
CA ALA A 52 -8.23 -19.50 -13.26
C ALA A 52 -6.97 -19.87 -12.46
N TYR A 53 -6.07 -18.90 -12.27
CA TYR A 53 -4.86 -19.07 -11.45
C TYR A 53 -5.19 -19.42 -10.00
N LEU A 54 -6.11 -18.67 -9.35
CA LEU A 54 -6.53 -18.91 -7.98
C LEU A 54 -7.17 -20.30 -7.82
N LYS A 55 -8.00 -20.73 -8.78
CA LYS A 55 -8.59 -22.06 -8.76
C LYS A 55 -7.50 -23.14 -8.76
N LYS A 56 -6.53 -23.06 -9.67
CA LYS A 56 -5.41 -24.00 -9.77
C LYS A 56 -4.54 -23.98 -8.51
N LYS A 57 -4.21 -22.78 -7.99
CA LYS A 57 -3.35 -22.63 -6.82
C LYS A 57 -3.98 -23.24 -5.56
N ASN A 58 -5.29 -23.10 -5.42
CA ASN A 58 -6.06 -23.61 -4.28
C ASN A 58 -6.42 -25.10 -4.35
N GLU A 59 -6.08 -25.81 -5.42
CA GLU A 59 -6.26 -27.27 -5.47
C GLU A 59 -5.42 -28.00 -4.41
N SER A 60 -4.27 -27.45 -4.03
CA SER A 60 -3.37 -27.99 -3.01
C SER A 60 -3.41 -27.25 -1.67
N GLU A 61 -4.01 -26.06 -1.60
CA GLU A 61 -4.05 -25.21 -0.39
C GLU A 61 -5.47 -25.20 0.19
N THR A 62 -5.66 -25.85 1.32
CA THR A 62 -6.99 -26.03 1.92
C THR A 62 -7.18 -25.27 3.23
N GLU A 63 -6.11 -24.97 3.97
CA GLU A 63 -6.21 -24.31 5.28
C GLU A 63 -6.33 -22.79 5.19
N PHE A 64 -5.54 -22.17 4.31
CA PHE A 64 -5.54 -20.73 4.11
C PHE A 64 -5.50 -20.42 2.61
N PRO A 65 -6.64 -20.45 1.91
CA PRO A 65 -6.66 -20.35 0.46
C PRO A 65 -6.17 -18.98 -0.05
N TYR A 66 -5.50 -19.03 -1.20
CA TYR A 66 -5.16 -17.82 -1.94
C TYR A 66 -6.44 -17.11 -2.37
N THR A 67 -6.42 -15.80 -2.24
CA THR A 67 -7.54 -14.95 -2.65
C THR A 67 -7.03 -13.85 -3.59
N MET A 68 -7.94 -13.17 -4.25
CA MET A 68 -7.66 -11.99 -5.05
C MET A 68 -6.83 -10.94 -4.27
N PHE A 69 -7.06 -10.81 -2.96
CA PHE A 69 -6.31 -9.90 -2.11
C PHE A 69 -4.80 -10.21 -2.10
N HIS A 70 -4.43 -11.50 -2.00
CA HIS A 70 -3.01 -11.92 -2.04
C HIS A 70 -2.35 -11.56 -3.37
N ILE A 71 -3.06 -11.77 -4.48
CA ILE A 71 -2.55 -11.43 -5.81
C ILE A 71 -2.36 -9.91 -5.97
N ILE A 72 -3.32 -9.11 -5.48
CA ILE A 72 -3.21 -7.64 -5.54
C ILE A 72 -2.05 -7.14 -4.70
N VAL A 73 -1.87 -7.65 -3.47
CA VAL A 73 -0.75 -7.29 -2.61
C VAL A 73 0.58 -7.65 -3.26
N ALA A 74 0.72 -8.88 -3.78
CA ALA A 74 1.94 -9.32 -4.49
C ALA A 74 2.20 -8.47 -5.75
N GLY A 75 1.16 -8.14 -6.51
CA GLY A 75 1.22 -7.26 -7.68
C GLY A 75 1.70 -5.86 -7.32
N LEU A 76 1.17 -5.26 -6.23
CA LEU A 76 1.62 -3.95 -5.73
C LEU A 76 3.08 -4.01 -5.26
N VAL A 77 3.48 -5.03 -4.50
CA VAL A 77 4.86 -5.22 -4.05
C VAL A 77 5.80 -5.27 -5.24
N LYS A 78 5.54 -6.13 -6.22
CA LYS A 78 6.39 -6.28 -7.41
C LYS A 78 6.42 -5.00 -8.24
N THR A 79 5.26 -4.36 -8.45
CA THR A 79 5.18 -3.09 -9.17
C THR A 79 6.03 -2.02 -8.50
N ILE A 80 5.91 -1.83 -7.20
CA ILE A 80 6.65 -0.78 -6.48
C ILE A 80 8.15 -1.09 -6.43
N THR A 81 8.53 -2.36 -6.31
CA THR A 81 9.93 -2.80 -6.37
C THR A 81 10.55 -2.48 -7.73
N LEU A 82 9.88 -2.78 -8.83
CA LEU A 82 10.33 -2.49 -10.20
C LEU A 82 10.19 -1.00 -10.58
N ARG A 83 9.37 -0.26 -9.84
CA ARG A 83 9.12 1.18 -10.08
C ARG A 83 9.50 2.00 -8.83
N PRO A 84 10.80 2.15 -8.52
CA PRO A 84 11.27 2.65 -7.22
C PRO A 84 10.87 4.10 -6.89
N LYS A 85 10.49 4.94 -7.87
CA LYS A 85 9.93 6.27 -7.55
C LYS A 85 8.61 6.16 -6.79
N MET A 86 7.85 5.06 -6.96
CA MET A 86 6.62 4.80 -6.17
C MET A 86 6.92 4.52 -4.70
N ASN A 87 8.16 4.14 -4.37
CA ASN A 87 8.62 3.91 -3.01
C ASN A 87 9.38 5.12 -2.44
N ARG A 88 8.94 6.32 -2.82
CA ARG A 88 9.44 7.59 -2.29
C ARG A 88 8.41 8.23 -1.38
N PHE A 89 8.87 9.16 -0.56
CA PHE A 89 8.01 10.04 0.21
C PHE A 89 8.65 11.40 0.41
N ILE A 90 7.83 12.38 0.78
CA ILE A 90 8.26 13.73 1.11
C ILE A 90 7.99 13.98 2.58
N ALA A 91 9.03 14.36 3.31
CA ALA A 91 8.95 14.81 4.69
C ALA A 91 9.80 16.07 4.86
N ASN A 92 9.27 17.05 5.61
CA ASN A 92 9.94 18.34 5.80
C ASN A 92 10.46 18.96 4.48
N LYS A 93 9.65 18.90 3.42
CA LYS A 93 9.95 19.42 2.08
C LYS A 93 11.16 18.77 1.38
N ASN A 94 11.61 17.62 1.85
CA ASN A 94 12.70 16.85 1.26
C ASN A 94 12.20 15.50 0.76
N PHE A 95 12.79 15.04 -0.35
CA PHE A 95 12.51 13.72 -0.91
C PHE A 95 13.36 12.64 -0.24
N TYR A 96 12.74 11.54 0.04
CA TYR A 96 13.37 10.34 0.58
C TYR A 96 13.03 9.13 -0.26
N GLN A 97 14.02 8.26 -0.48
CA GLN A 97 13.80 6.89 -0.93
C GLN A 97 13.58 6.03 0.29
N ARG A 98 12.44 5.33 0.37
CA ARG A 98 12.14 4.41 1.47
C ARG A 98 13.13 3.24 1.47
N ASN A 99 13.45 2.73 2.66
CA ASN A 99 14.43 1.65 2.83
C ASN A 99 13.92 0.29 2.38
N GLU A 100 12.60 0.10 2.37
CA GLU A 100 11.93 -1.16 2.05
C GLU A 100 10.56 -0.88 1.42
N VAL A 101 9.97 -1.88 0.80
CA VAL A 101 8.56 -1.85 0.35
C VAL A 101 7.71 -2.46 1.45
N SER A 102 6.74 -1.72 1.95
CA SER A 102 5.82 -2.18 2.99
C SER A 102 4.38 -1.87 2.65
N MET A 103 3.48 -2.78 3.02
CA MET A 103 2.04 -2.64 2.79
C MET A 103 1.31 -2.73 4.12
N SER A 104 0.34 -1.86 4.33
CA SER A 104 -0.57 -1.95 5.46
C SER A 104 -2.00 -2.15 4.98
N PHE A 105 -2.80 -2.83 5.79
CA PHE A 105 -4.20 -3.09 5.48
C PHE A 105 -5.01 -3.28 6.76
N VAL A 106 -6.32 -3.04 6.63
CA VAL A 106 -7.26 -3.19 7.72
C VAL A 106 -7.79 -4.62 7.75
N VAL A 107 -7.74 -5.24 8.92
CA VAL A 107 -8.36 -6.53 9.20
C VAL A 107 -9.53 -6.31 10.15
N LYS A 108 -10.77 -6.56 9.70
CA LYS A 108 -11.91 -6.60 10.62
C LYS A 108 -11.90 -7.88 11.44
N LYS A 109 -11.91 -7.77 12.75
CA LYS A 109 -12.01 -8.94 13.65
C LYS A 109 -13.38 -9.62 13.50
N GLN A 110 -14.43 -8.85 13.27
CA GLN A 110 -15.79 -9.33 12.98
C GLN A 110 -16.49 -8.36 12.02
N PHE A 111 -17.42 -8.86 11.20
CA PHE A 111 -18.25 -8.02 10.32
C PHE A 111 -19.48 -7.51 11.11
N ALA A 112 -19.27 -6.51 11.96
CA ALA A 112 -20.29 -5.80 12.71
C ALA A 112 -19.94 -4.32 12.80
N ASP A 113 -20.94 -3.45 12.98
CA ASP A 113 -20.76 -1.99 12.95
C ASP A 113 -19.79 -1.48 14.03
N GLU A 114 -19.82 -2.11 15.22
CA GLU A 114 -18.97 -1.75 16.36
C GLU A 114 -17.73 -2.66 16.51
N ALA A 115 -17.45 -3.52 15.52
CA ALA A 115 -16.33 -4.44 15.61
C ALA A 115 -14.99 -3.70 15.50
N ALA A 116 -14.06 -4.05 16.38
CA ALA A 116 -12.71 -3.52 16.35
C ALA A 116 -12.02 -3.88 15.02
N GLU A 117 -11.30 -2.92 14.48
CA GLU A 117 -10.41 -3.07 13.34
C GLU A 117 -8.98 -3.22 13.84
N ALA A 118 -8.25 -4.17 13.27
CA ALA A 118 -6.82 -4.32 13.49
C ALA A 118 -6.07 -3.86 12.25
N LEU A 119 -4.91 -3.27 12.46
CA LEU A 119 -4.03 -2.82 11.38
C LEU A 119 -2.88 -3.82 11.25
N ALA A 120 -2.72 -4.38 10.07
CA ALA A 120 -1.65 -5.33 9.75
C ALA A 120 -0.64 -4.65 8.82
N VAL A 121 0.63 -4.98 9.01
CA VAL A 121 1.74 -4.48 8.18
C VAL A 121 2.57 -5.66 7.71
N ILE A 122 2.89 -5.70 6.43
CA ILE A 122 3.86 -6.62 5.86
C ILE A 122 5.05 -5.85 5.29
N HIS A 123 6.23 -6.45 5.38
CA HIS A 123 7.50 -5.90 4.90
C HIS A 123 8.06 -6.80 3.80
N ALA A 124 8.03 -6.33 2.56
CA ALA A 124 8.48 -7.11 1.43
C ALA A 124 10.00 -6.96 1.21
N LYS A 125 10.61 -8.03 0.73
CA LYS A 125 12.00 -8.08 0.30
C LYS A 125 12.10 -8.06 -1.23
N ASP A 126 13.29 -7.79 -1.74
CA ASP A 126 13.55 -7.83 -3.19
C ASP A 126 13.24 -9.22 -3.80
N GLU A 127 13.40 -10.29 -3.01
CA GLU A 127 13.13 -11.68 -3.41
C GLU A 127 11.69 -12.15 -3.15
N SER A 128 10.85 -11.29 -2.57
CA SER A 128 9.45 -11.67 -2.27
C SER A 128 8.70 -12.02 -3.55
N ASN A 129 7.86 -13.04 -3.44
CA ASN A 129 6.97 -13.52 -4.51
C ASN A 129 5.58 -13.80 -3.94
N VAL A 130 4.66 -14.32 -4.74
CA VAL A 130 3.29 -14.55 -4.30
C VAL A 130 3.20 -15.55 -3.13
N GLU A 131 4.09 -16.55 -3.05
CA GLU A 131 4.12 -17.53 -1.95
C GLU A 131 4.55 -16.87 -0.64
N SER A 132 5.66 -16.11 -0.67
CA SER A 132 6.14 -15.43 0.55
C SER A 132 5.14 -14.37 1.04
N ILE A 133 4.51 -13.64 0.13
CA ILE A 133 3.46 -12.66 0.47
C ILE A 133 2.23 -13.37 1.06
N HIS A 134 1.84 -14.53 0.52
CA HIS A 134 0.75 -15.32 1.08
C HIS A 134 1.05 -15.74 2.52
N GLU A 135 2.26 -16.21 2.81
CA GLU A 135 2.65 -16.62 4.16
C GLU A 135 2.72 -15.44 5.13
N ASP A 136 3.30 -14.31 4.70
CA ASP A 136 3.32 -13.08 5.49
C ASP A 136 1.90 -12.59 5.83
N LEU A 137 0.98 -12.62 4.86
CA LEU A 137 -0.43 -12.26 5.05
C LEU A 137 -1.14 -13.25 6.00
N ARG A 138 -0.86 -14.55 5.85
CA ARG A 138 -1.40 -15.58 6.73
C ARG A 138 -1.03 -15.29 8.17
N HIS A 139 0.25 -15.07 8.46
CA HIS A 139 0.74 -14.74 9.80
C HIS A 139 0.06 -13.48 10.35
N GLN A 140 0.04 -12.40 9.60
CA GLN A 140 -0.55 -11.14 10.04
C GLN A 140 -2.06 -11.25 10.29
N ILE A 141 -2.80 -11.91 9.38
CA ILE A 141 -4.26 -12.07 9.52
C ILE A 141 -4.62 -12.96 10.69
N LEU A 142 -3.89 -14.06 10.92
CA LEU A 142 -4.12 -14.95 12.05
C LEU A 142 -3.79 -14.25 13.38
N ASP A 143 -2.69 -13.51 13.44
CA ASP A 143 -2.31 -12.72 14.61
C ASP A 143 -3.35 -11.63 14.93
N CYS A 144 -3.88 -10.93 13.93
CA CYS A 144 -4.93 -9.92 14.12
C CYS A 144 -6.28 -10.53 14.57
N LYS A 145 -6.58 -11.77 14.19
CA LYS A 145 -7.81 -12.47 14.57
C LYS A 145 -7.72 -13.10 15.96
N ASP A 146 -6.53 -13.22 16.55
CA ASP A 146 -6.38 -13.70 17.90
C ASP A 146 -6.97 -12.70 18.90
N VAL A 147 -8.10 -13.03 19.47
CA VAL A 147 -8.87 -12.19 20.42
C VAL A 147 -8.10 -11.90 21.69
N HIS A 148 -7.07 -12.69 22.02
CA HIS A 148 -6.22 -12.51 23.20
C HIS A 148 -5.04 -11.56 22.98
N LYS A 149 -4.74 -11.20 21.73
CA LYS A 149 -3.72 -10.20 21.41
C LYS A 149 -4.40 -8.83 21.28
N VAL A 150 -4.07 -7.93 22.18
CA VAL A 150 -4.46 -6.52 22.04
C VAL A 150 -3.51 -5.87 21.02
N ASP A 151 -4.09 -5.24 20.01
CA ASP A 151 -3.31 -4.52 19.00
C ASP A 151 -2.69 -3.28 19.63
N SER A 152 -1.37 -3.12 19.51
CA SER A 152 -0.61 -2.00 20.08
C SER A 152 -1.06 -0.63 19.57
N SER A 153 -1.64 -0.59 18.37
CA SER A 153 -2.20 0.65 17.80
C SER A 153 -3.53 1.02 18.45
N THR A 154 -4.39 0.05 18.75
CA THR A 154 -5.65 0.24 19.47
C THR A 154 -5.40 0.70 20.92
N ASP A 155 -4.46 0.06 21.63
CA ASP A 155 -4.05 0.47 22.98
C ASP A 155 -3.54 1.91 23.02
N SER A 156 -2.76 2.31 22.03
CA SER A 156 -2.25 3.68 21.93
C SER A 156 -3.39 4.69 21.72
N MET A 157 -4.38 4.36 20.89
CA MET A 157 -5.55 5.21 20.67
C MET A 157 -6.42 5.32 21.90
N ASP A 158 -6.64 4.22 22.62
CA ASP A 158 -7.40 4.19 23.88
C ASP A 158 -6.70 5.02 24.97
N PHE A 159 -5.38 4.97 25.07
CA PHE A 159 -4.62 5.84 25.96
C PHE A 159 -4.87 7.32 25.66
N PHE A 160 -4.86 7.71 24.37
CA PHE A 160 -5.17 9.09 23.97
C PHE A 160 -6.63 9.48 24.27
N ASN A 161 -7.58 8.57 24.17
CA ASN A 161 -9.00 8.83 24.42
C ASN A 161 -9.29 9.18 25.90
N HIS A 162 -8.52 8.63 26.84
CA HIS A 162 -8.66 8.93 28.27
C HIS A 162 -7.92 10.23 28.72
N MET A 163 -7.21 10.88 27.80
CA MET A 163 -6.40 12.04 28.10
C MET A 163 -7.20 13.34 27.88
N PRO A 164 -7.00 14.39 28.72
CA PRO A 164 -7.55 15.72 28.45
C PRO A 164 -7.14 16.21 27.06
N ARG A 165 -8.08 16.75 26.30
CA ARG A 165 -7.89 17.10 24.89
C ARG A 165 -6.73 18.08 24.61
N PHE A 166 -6.46 19.00 25.56
CA PHE A 166 -5.33 19.93 25.41
C PHE A 166 -3.98 19.21 25.50
N LEU A 167 -3.87 18.18 26.34
CA LEU A 167 -2.66 17.39 26.49
C LEU A 167 -2.46 16.49 25.25
N GLY A 168 -3.53 15.88 24.73
CA GLY A 168 -3.49 15.15 23.46
C GLY A 168 -3.00 16.02 22.29
N LYS A 169 -3.53 17.25 22.16
CA LYS A 169 -3.06 18.21 21.14
C LYS A 169 -1.57 18.54 21.31
N PHE A 170 -1.10 18.72 22.53
CA PHE A 170 0.30 19.02 22.82
C PHE A 170 1.22 17.84 22.46
N LEU A 171 0.82 16.60 22.80
CA LEU A 171 1.58 15.40 22.45
C LEU A 171 1.63 15.17 20.92
N VAL A 172 0.50 15.30 20.24
CA VAL A 172 0.46 15.20 18.76
C VAL A 172 1.35 16.28 18.12
N TRP A 173 1.35 17.50 18.67
CA TRP A 173 2.24 18.56 18.20
C TRP A 173 3.73 18.17 18.39
N ILE A 174 4.11 17.61 19.55
CA ILE A 174 5.48 17.11 19.77
C ILE A 174 5.82 16.02 18.77
N LEU A 175 4.95 15.00 18.63
CA LEU A 175 5.18 13.88 17.72
C LEU A 175 5.33 14.36 16.27
N THR A 176 4.50 15.31 15.84
CA THR A 176 4.61 15.91 14.50
C THR A 176 5.95 16.64 14.32
N ARG A 177 6.45 17.34 15.37
CA ARG A 177 7.77 17.98 15.31
C ARG A 177 8.90 16.97 15.25
N LEU A 178 8.79 15.88 16.00
CA LEU A 178 9.76 14.78 15.93
C LEU A 178 9.75 14.11 14.54
N ASP A 179 8.55 13.90 13.97
CA ASP A 179 8.41 13.31 12.63
C ASP A 179 9.03 14.20 11.55
N ILE A 180 8.73 15.49 11.54
CA ILE A 180 9.33 16.45 10.59
C ILE A 180 10.86 16.36 10.58
N HIS A 181 11.48 16.14 11.72
CA HIS A 181 12.94 16.01 11.86
C HIS A 181 13.46 14.58 11.69
N GLY A 182 12.58 13.60 11.45
CA GLY A 182 12.95 12.18 11.35
C GLY A 182 13.42 11.57 12.68
N TRP A 183 12.99 12.14 13.81
CA TRP A 183 13.36 11.70 15.17
C TRP A 183 12.29 10.84 15.83
N ILE A 184 11.19 10.60 15.15
CA ILE A 184 10.13 9.75 15.69
C ILE A 184 10.68 8.37 16.09
N PRO A 185 10.21 7.75 17.20
CA PRO A 185 10.66 6.43 17.62
C PRO A 185 10.45 5.37 16.53
N ALA A 186 11.36 4.42 16.42
CA ALA A 186 11.23 3.32 15.45
C ALA A 186 9.97 2.47 15.71
N SER A 187 9.60 2.28 16.97
CA SER A 187 8.38 1.56 17.35
C SER A 187 7.10 2.17 16.77
N ILE A 188 7.02 3.50 16.64
CA ILE A 188 5.88 4.16 16.00
C ILE A 188 5.92 3.92 14.49
N ILE A 189 7.10 4.03 13.85
CA ILE A 189 7.26 3.79 12.42
C ILE A 189 6.86 2.36 12.05
N GLU A 190 7.19 1.38 12.89
CA GLU A 190 6.96 -0.04 12.65
C GLU A 190 5.48 -0.46 12.84
N THR A 191 4.76 0.25 13.70
CA THR A 191 3.37 -0.13 14.06
C THR A 191 2.30 0.77 13.43
N ASP A 192 2.65 1.99 13.01
CA ASP A 192 1.70 2.92 12.42
C ASP A 192 1.60 2.72 10.89
N PRO A 193 0.42 2.32 10.36
CA PRO A 193 0.20 2.05 8.94
C PRO A 193 0.51 3.23 8.03
N TYR A 194 0.44 4.44 8.55
CA TYR A 194 0.77 5.65 7.77
C TYR A 194 2.26 5.84 7.50
N TYR A 195 3.14 4.96 8.02
CA TYR A 195 4.56 4.90 7.67
C TYR A 195 4.89 3.83 6.63
N THR A 196 3.90 3.12 6.09
CA THR A 196 4.11 2.14 5.02
C THR A 196 4.18 2.79 3.63
N THR A 197 4.60 2.04 2.63
CA THR A 197 4.62 2.49 1.23
C THR A 197 3.21 2.68 0.69
N CYS A 198 2.34 1.71 0.96
CA CYS A 198 0.95 1.71 0.48
C CYS A 198 0.01 1.20 1.57
N VAL A 199 -1.09 1.90 1.77
CA VAL A 199 -2.24 1.43 2.55
C VAL A 199 -3.25 0.81 1.59
N ILE A 200 -3.75 -0.38 1.91
CA ILE A 200 -4.71 -1.12 1.10
C ILE A 200 -6.01 -1.27 1.88
N SER A 201 -7.13 -0.90 1.25
CA SER A 201 -8.47 -1.12 1.79
C SER A 201 -9.31 -1.95 0.82
N ASN A 202 -9.84 -3.08 1.31
CA ASN A 202 -10.67 -3.98 0.51
C ASN A 202 -12.16 -3.71 0.77
N LEU A 203 -12.72 -2.72 0.08
CA LEU A 203 -14.13 -2.36 0.14
C LEU A 203 -15.03 -3.44 -0.48
N GLY A 204 -14.52 -4.21 -1.43
CA GLY A 204 -15.25 -5.34 -2.02
C GLY A 204 -15.63 -6.42 -1.00
N SER A 205 -14.86 -6.57 0.08
CA SER A 205 -15.18 -7.50 1.18
C SER A 205 -16.47 -7.12 1.94
N ILE A 206 -16.85 -5.85 1.87
CA ILE A 206 -18.08 -5.29 2.49
C ILE A 206 -19.09 -4.84 1.43
N LYS A 207 -18.96 -5.33 0.19
CA LYS A 207 -19.87 -5.07 -0.94
C LYS A 207 -20.00 -3.60 -1.34
N LEU A 208 -18.88 -2.86 -1.25
CA LEU A 208 -18.81 -1.50 -1.75
C LEU A 208 -18.04 -1.43 -3.07
N ASN A 209 -18.50 -0.56 -3.94
CA ASN A 209 -17.80 -0.21 -5.17
C ASN A 209 -16.46 0.46 -4.87
N CYS A 210 -15.59 0.49 -5.88
CA CYS A 210 -14.33 1.19 -5.79
C CYS A 210 -14.54 2.70 -5.58
N GLY A 211 -13.77 3.24 -4.67
CA GLY A 211 -13.68 4.67 -4.40
C GLY A 211 -12.21 5.10 -4.28
N TYR A 212 -11.98 6.25 -3.66
CA TYR A 212 -10.65 6.75 -3.36
C TYR A 212 -10.58 7.12 -1.88
N HIS A 213 -9.41 7.00 -1.30
CA HIS A 213 -9.14 7.45 0.06
C HIS A 213 -8.07 8.54 0.03
N HIS A 214 -8.22 9.54 0.88
CA HIS A 214 -7.22 10.60 0.99
C HIS A 214 -5.92 10.07 1.61
N LEU A 215 -4.81 10.69 1.27
CA LEU A 215 -3.55 10.56 1.99
C LEU A 215 -3.58 11.43 3.27
N THR A 216 -2.62 11.23 4.16
CA THR A 216 -2.50 12.05 5.38
C THR A 216 -1.20 12.85 5.37
N ASN A 217 -1.22 13.99 6.06
CA ASN A 217 0.02 14.74 6.34
C ASN A 217 0.80 14.15 7.51
N TRP A 218 0.19 13.24 8.27
CA TRP A 218 0.86 12.40 9.26
C TRP A 218 1.52 11.21 8.58
N GLY A 219 2.71 10.82 9.06
CA GLY A 219 3.45 9.69 8.50
C GLY A 219 4.04 9.96 7.13
N THR A 220 4.32 8.91 6.39
CA THR A 220 5.05 8.97 5.12
C THR A 220 4.40 8.16 4.00
N CYS A 221 3.20 7.59 4.22
CA CYS A 221 2.48 6.84 3.19
C CYS A 221 2.18 7.71 1.97
N SER A 222 2.53 7.25 0.79
CA SER A 222 2.41 8.00 -0.46
C SER A 222 1.47 7.36 -1.47
N VAL A 223 0.94 6.18 -1.18
CA VAL A 223 0.02 5.44 -2.05
C VAL A 223 -1.11 4.87 -1.20
N PHE A 224 -2.35 5.03 -1.64
CA PHE A 224 -3.50 4.35 -1.09
C PHE A 224 -4.18 3.55 -2.20
N CYS A 225 -4.45 2.27 -1.97
CA CYS A 225 -5.11 1.38 -2.92
C CYS A 225 -6.45 0.91 -2.37
N ILE A 226 -7.52 1.23 -3.07
CA ILE A 226 -8.87 0.75 -2.78
C ILE A 226 -9.22 -0.37 -3.74
N ILE A 227 -9.63 -1.50 -3.21
CA ILE A 227 -10.13 -2.65 -3.96
C ILE A 227 -11.67 -2.60 -3.90
N GLY A 228 -12.32 -2.43 -5.05
CA GLY A 228 -13.77 -2.39 -5.15
C GLY A 228 -14.41 -3.78 -5.17
N GLU A 229 -15.73 -3.82 -5.22
CA GLU A 229 -16.48 -5.04 -5.44
C GLU A 229 -16.33 -5.52 -6.88
N LYS A 230 -16.15 -6.83 -7.06
CA LYS A 230 -16.10 -7.43 -8.39
C LYS A 230 -17.51 -7.47 -9.02
N SER A 231 -17.57 -7.23 -10.31
CA SER A 231 -18.83 -7.20 -11.06
C SER A 231 -18.68 -7.78 -12.46
N LYS A 232 -19.75 -8.38 -12.98
CA LYS A 232 -19.79 -8.81 -14.38
C LYS A 232 -20.05 -7.61 -15.27
N ARG A 233 -19.17 -7.44 -16.29
CA ARG A 233 -19.26 -6.34 -17.25
C ARG A 233 -19.11 -6.86 -18.68
N PRO A 234 -19.78 -6.22 -19.67
CA PRO A 234 -19.63 -6.58 -21.07
C PRO A 234 -18.25 -6.14 -21.59
N VAL A 235 -17.57 -7.04 -22.28
CA VAL A 235 -16.38 -6.77 -23.10
C VAL A 235 -16.81 -6.87 -24.55
N TYR A 236 -16.57 -5.81 -25.32
CA TYR A 236 -16.89 -5.72 -26.73
C TYR A 236 -15.65 -6.13 -27.54
N HIS A 237 -15.80 -7.12 -28.41
CA HIS A 237 -14.75 -7.58 -29.31
C HIS A 237 -14.84 -6.86 -30.67
N GLU A 238 -13.74 -6.84 -31.40
CA GLU A 238 -13.67 -6.18 -32.72
C GLU A 238 -14.64 -6.81 -33.75
N ASP A 239 -14.96 -8.10 -33.60
CA ASP A 239 -15.92 -8.84 -34.44
C ASP A 239 -17.39 -8.51 -34.11
N GLY A 240 -17.64 -7.62 -33.13
CA GLY A 240 -18.97 -7.23 -32.67
C GLY A 240 -19.59 -8.19 -31.65
N THR A 241 -18.89 -9.25 -31.24
CA THR A 241 -19.36 -10.13 -30.18
C THR A 241 -19.22 -9.47 -28.81
N ILE A 242 -20.05 -9.89 -27.87
CA ILE A 242 -20.06 -9.38 -26.49
C ILE A 242 -19.83 -10.55 -25.55
N GLU A 243 -18.83 -10.45 -24.70
CA GLU A 243 -18.55 -11.43 -23.66
C GLU A 243 -18.73 -10.79 -22.28
N MET A 244 -19.42 -11.47 -21.36
CA MET A 244 -19.55 -11.02 -19.98
C MET A 244 -18.38 -11.54 -19.17
N ARG A 245 -17.52 -10.64 -18.69
CA ARG A 245 -16.37 -10.99 -17.85
C ARG A 245 -16.51 -10.43 -16.44
N GLU A 246 -15.91 -11.11 -15.47
CA GLU A 246 -15.79 -10.61 -14.12
C GLU A 246 -14.64 -9.59 -14.05
N MET A 247 -14.97 -8.38 -13.65
CA MET A 247 -14.05 -7.24 -13.59
C MET A 247 -13.95 -6.70 -12.19
N LEU A 248 -12.81 -6.08 -11.88
CA LEU A 248 -12.53 -5.39 -10.63
C LEU A 248 -12.01 -3.99 -10.92
N ASP A 249 -12.48 -3.01 -10.15
CA ASP A 249 -11.87 -1.68 -10.17
C ASP A 249 -10.93 -1.51 -8.98
N LEU A 250 -9.74 -0.97 -9.26
CA LEU A 250 -8.79 -0.46 -8.29
C LEU A 250 -8.82 1.07 -8.33
N GLY A 251 -8.96 1.70 -7.16
CA GLY A 251 -8.81 3.14 -6.98
C GLY A 251 -7.48 3.43 -6.29
N LEU A 252 -6.62 4.19 -6.95
CA LEU A 252 -5.32 4.56 -6.44
C LEU A 252 -5.31 6.05 -6.15
N THR A 253 -4.94 6.41 -4.91
CA THR A 253 -4.59 7.78 -4.54
C THR A 253 -3.08 7.82 -4.33
N ILE A 254 -2.41 8.71 -5.03
CA ILE A 254 -0.95 8.82 -5.03
C ILE A 254 -0.52 10.26 -4.77
N ASP A 255 0.63 10.43 -4.14
CA ASP A 255 1.28 11.74 -4.04
C ASP A 255 1.90 12.09 -5.40
N GLU A 256 1.25 12.98 -6.16
CA GLU A 256 1.66 13.27 -7.55
C GLU A 256 3.04 13.93 -7.67
N ARG A 257 3.58 14.47 -6.58
CA ARG A 257 4.89 15.12 -6.56
C ARG A 257 6.06 14.14 -6.75
N LEU A 258 5.84 12.82 -6.55
CA LEU A 258 6.91 11.82 -6.53
C LEU A 258 7.46 11.46 -7.91
N ALA A 259 6.64 11.59 -8.96
CA ALA A 259 7.00 11.26 -10.33
C ALA A 259 6.06 11.97 -11.32
N ASP A 260 6.45 11.99 -12.58
CA ASP A 260 5.63 12.54 -13.67
C ASP A 260 4.56 11.55 -14.14
N GLY A 261 3.57 12.08 -14.91
CA GLY A 261 2.45 11.28 -15.42
C GLY A 261 2.87 10.12 -16.34
N TYR A 262 3.98 10.25 -17.08
CA TYR A 262 4.48 9.18 -17.92
C TYR A 262 5.02 8.01 -17.07
N TYR A 263 5.70 8.33 -15.97
CA TYR A 263 6.14 7.33 -15.01
C TYR A 263 4.96 6.58 -14.39
N TYR A 264 3.92 7.32 -13.97
CA TYR A 264 2.69 6.73 -13.44
C TYR A 264 1.99 5.86 -14.47
N SER A 265 1.84 6.30 -15.71
CA SER A 265 1.22 5.53 -16.78
C SER A 265 1.90 4.16 -16.99
N LYS A 266 3.24 4.15 -17.02
CA LYS A 266 3.99 2.88 -17.09
C LYS A 266 3.82 2.02 -15.85
N THR A 267 3.76 2.64 -14.67
CA THR A 267 3.57 1.93 -13.41
C THR A 267 2.21 1.22 -13.37
N ILE A 268 1.14 1.91 -13.79
CA ILE A 268 -0.20 1.35 -13.83
C ILE A 268 -0.30 0.22 -14.86
N ARG A 269 0.32 0.37 -16.03
CA ARG A 269 0.37 -0.72 -17.03
C ARG A 269 1.07 -1.95 -16.49
N LEU A 270 2.21 -1.78 -15.81
CA LEU A 270 2.89 -2.91 -15.17
C LEU A 270 1.98 -3.58 -14.13
N LEU A 271 1.36 -2.80 -13.24
CA LEU A 271 0.43 -3.36 -12.24
C LEU A 271 -0.69 -4.16 -12.90
N LYS A 272 -1.33 -3.59 -13.94
CA LYS A 272 -2.38 -4.27 -14.69
C LYS A 272 -1.90 -5.57 -15.30
N THR A 273 -0.75 -5.56 -15.99
CA THR A 273 -0.15 -6.75 -16.58
C THR A 273 0.08 -7.85 -15.54
N LEU A 274 0.62 -7.50 -14.36
CA LEU A 274 0.86 -8.46 -13.28
C LEU A 274 -0.43 -9.05 -12.71
N LEU A 275 -1.48 -8.24 -12.59
CA LEU A 275 -2.77 -8.69 -12.04
C LEU A 275 -3.57 -9.53 -13.05
N GLU A 276 -3.45 -9.24 -14.34
CA GLU A 276 -4.08 -10.00 -15.42
C GLU A 276 -3.27 -11.26 -15.82
N ASN A 277 -1.99 -11.37 -15.36
CA ASN A 277 -1.11 -12.52 -15.59
C ASN A 277 -0.41 -12.91 -14.27
N PRO A 278 -1.15 -13.44 -13.29
CA PRO A 278 -0.66 -13.65 -11.93
C PRO A 278 0.49 -14.67 -11.79
N GLU A 279 0.73 -15.53 -12.78
CA GLU A 279 1.90 -16.40 -12.84
C GLU A 279 3.23 -15.63 -12.84
N LEU A 280 3.23 -14.38 -13.31
CA LEU A 280 4.40 -13.49 -13.24
C LEU A 280 4.79 -13.12 -11.81
N LEU A 281 3.89 -13.33 -10.85
CA LEU A 281 4.11 -13.07 -9.42
C LEU A 281 4.80 -14.25 -8.70
N GLU A 282 4.96 -15.39 -9.35
CA GLU A 282 5.72 -16.53 -8.80
C GLU A 282 7.23 -16.28 -8.82
N THR A 283 7.67 -15.32 -9.63
CA THR A 283 9.07 -14.90 -9.69
C THR A 283 9.36 -13.77 -8.67
N PRO A 284 10.63 -13.59 -8.23
CA PRO A 284 11.02 -12.53 -7.30
C PRO A 284 10.52 -11.13 -7.70
N ALA A 285 10.25 -10.29 -6.71
CA ALA A 285 9.74 -8.94 -6.94
C ALA A 285 10.71 -8.06 -7.73
N ASN A 286 12.01 -8.28 -7.60
CA ASN A 286 13.05 -7.56 -8.34
C ASN A 286 13.32 -8.11 -9.75
N GLN A 287 12.68 -9.21 -10.15
CA GLN A 287 12.80 -9.73 -11.50
C GLN A 287 11.97 -8.89 -12.47
N GLU A 288 12.62 -8.34 -13.49
CA GLU A 288 11.96 -7.54 -14.53
C GLU A 288 10.93 -8.36 -15.31
N VAL A 289 9.89 -7.65 -15.77
CA VAL A 289 8.79 -8.19 -16.56
C VAL A 289 8.60 -7.30 -17.78
N GLU A 290 8.38 -7.89 -18.95
CA GLU A 290 7.94 -7.16 -20.15
C GLU A 290 6.44 -6.82 -20.06
N TYR A 291 6.05 -5.54 -20.39
CA TYR A 291 4.66 -5.05 -20.26
C TYR A 291 4.36 -3.88 -21.21
#